data_0db4d9a18b0d1edef9911d8c6a32f7b3
#
_entry.id   0db4d9a18b0d1edef9911d8c6a32f7b3
#
_cell.length_a   1.000
_cell.length_b   1.000
_cell.length_c   1.000
_cell.angle_alpha   90.00
_cell.angle_beta   90.00
_cell.angle_gamma   90.00
#
_symmetry.space_group_name_H-M   'P 1'
#
loop_
_entity.id
_entity.type
_entity.pdbx_description
1 polymer ?
#
loop_
_entity_poly.entity_id
_entity_poly.type
_entity_poly.pdbx_seq_one_letter_code
_entity_poly.pdbx_strand_id
1 'polypeptide(L)' 'MNPDEIQLANLNKSFEYTKIAREIDGVTEVEALRLVAKCYAKLYLKTQETVTSLGNM' A
#
# COMPACT_ATOMS: atom_id res chain seq x y z
N MET A 1 -9.01 -5.51 11.20
CA MET A 1 -7.60 -5.50 10.78
C MET A 1 -6.95 -4.19 11.17
N ASN A 2 -5.76 -4.27 11.75
CA ASN A 2 -5.01 -3.10 12.18
C ASN A 2 -3.67 -3.13 11.44
N PRO A 3 -3.23 -2.02 10.81
CA PRO A 3 -1.95 -2.01 10.09
C PRO A 3 -0.76 -2.37 10.97
N ASP A 4 -0.84 -2.14 12.28
CA ASP A 4 0.25 -2.50 13.19
C ASP A 4 0.43 -4.02 13.34
N GLU A 5 -0.56 -4.80 12.91
CA GLU A 5 -0.47 -6.27 12.91
C GLU A 5 0.35 -6.80 11.73
N ILE A 6 0.60 -5.96 10.73
CA ILE A 6 1.35 -6.34 9.54
C ILE A 6 2.78 -5.88 9.68
N GLN A 7 3.72 -6.82 9.73
CA GLN A 7 5.14 -6.52 9.91
C GLN A 7 5.85 -6.48 8.56
N LEU A 8 6.63 -5.42 8.34
CA LEU A 8 7.47 -5.30 7.16
C LEU A 8 8.92 -5.57 7.55
N ALA A 9 9.49 -6.65 6.99
CA ALA A 9 10.86 -7.05 7.30
C ALA A 9 11.90 -6.16 6.61
N ASN A 10 11.56 -5.59 5.47
CA ASN A 10 12.48 -4.75 4.70
C ASN A 10 12.44 -3.32 5.22
N LEU A 11 13.61 -2.79 5.60
CA LEU A 11 13.70 -1.45 6.18
C LEU A 11 13.23 -0.37 5.23
N ASN A 12 13.57 -0.47 3.94
CA ASN A 12 13.14 0.50 2.94
C ASN A 12 11.61 0.50 2.79
N LYS A 13 11.00 -0.67 2.86
CA LYS A 13 9.54 -0.78 2.79
C LYS A 13 8.86 -0.21 4.03
N SER A 14 9.49 -0.37 5.19
CA SER A 14 9.00 0.25 6.42
C SER A 14 9.03 1.77 6.34
N PHE A 15 10.10 2.33 5.77
CA PHE A 15 10.20 3.78 5.57
C PHE A 15 9.17 4.28 4.56
N GLU A 16 8.98 3.55 3.46
CA GLU A 16 7.95 3.90 2.48
C GLU A 16 6.56 3.87 3.12
N TYR A 17 6.28 2.88 3.93
CA TYR A 17 4.99 2.80 4.62
C TYR A 17 4.78 4.00 5.53
N THR A 18 5.80 4.39 6.30
CA THR A 18 5.71 5.55 7.20
C THR A 18 5.38 6.82 6.42
N LYS A 19 6.01 7.01 5.27
CA LYS A 19 5.76 8.16 4.41
C LYS A 19 4.32 8.15 3.88
N ILE A 20 3.88 7.02 3.37
CA ILE A 20 2.53 6.86 2.83
C ILE A 20 1.49 7.06 3.93
N ALA A 21 1.72 6.50 5.11
CA ALA A 21 0.82 6.65 6.24
C ALA A 21 0.63 8.11 6.64
N ARG A 22 1.71 8.90 6.63
CA ARG A 22 1.62 10.34 6.90
C ARG A 22 0.80 11.06 5.85
N GLU A 23 0.96 10.69 4.58
CA GLU A 23 0.18 11.28 3.50
C GLU A 23 -1.31 10.96 3.68
N ILE A 24 -1.63 9.71 4.03
CA ILE A 24 -3.00 9.28 4.28
C ILE A 24 -3.59 10.05 5.47
N ASP A 25 -2.84 10.17 6.56
CA ASP A 25 -3.29 10.87 7.76
C ASP A 25 -3.57 12.35 7.48
N GLY A 26 -2.91 12.92 6.48
CA GLY A 26 -3.13 14.31 6.06
C GLY A 26 -4.37 14.51 5.21
N VAL A 27 -5.01 13.44 4.74
CA VAL A 27 -6.21 13.54 3.91
C VAL A 27 -7.42 13.71 4.82
N THR A 28 -8.12 14.86 4.70
CA THR A 28 -9.26 15.19 5.55
C THR A 28 -10.60 14.90 4.91
N GLU A 29 -10.65 14.79 3.59
CA GLU A 29 -11.90 14.54 2.87
C GLU A 29 -12.08 13.05 2.59
N VAL A 30 -13.28 12.53 2.91
CA VAL A 30 -13.60 11.11 2.74
C VAL A 30 -13.50 10.69 1.28
N GLU A 31 -13.96 11.52 0.35
CA GLU A 31 -13.89 11.19 -1.08
C GLU A 31 -12.45 11.00 -1.55
N ALA A 32 -11.57 11.90 -1.14
CA ALA A 32 -10.15 11.81 -1.48
C ALA A 32 -9.54 10.56 -0.85
N LEU A 33 -9.89 10.26 0.38
CA LEU A 33 -9.39 9.07 1.09
C LEU A 33 -9.83 7.78 0.38
N ARG A 34 -11.06 7.73 -0.10
CA ARG A 34 -11.56 6.59 -0.86
C ARG A 34 -10.77 6.37 -2.15
N LEU A 35 -10.46 7.45 -2.86
CA LEU A 35 -9.67 7.35 -4.08
C LEU A 35 -8.26 6.84 -3.80
N VAL A 36 -7.63 7.36 -2.75
CA VAL A 36 -6.30 6.90 -2.34
C VAL A 36 -6.33 5.41 -2.01
N ALA A 37 -7.32 4.97 -1.24
CA ALA A 37 -7.45 3.56 -0.86
C ALA A 37 -7.62 2.67 -2.09
N LYS A 38 -8.45 3.10 -3.05
CA LYS A 38 -8.67 2.34 -4.28
C LYS A 38 -7.41 2.26 -5.14
N CYS A 39 -6.64 3.35 -5.19
CA CYS A 39 -5.36 3.34 -5.91
C CYS A 39 -4.40 2.34 -5.32
N TYR A 40 -4.26 2.33 -4.00
CA TYR A 40 -3.37 1.37 -3.34
C TYR A 40 -3.85 -0.06 -3.49
N ALA A 41 -5.16 -0.29 -3.47
CA ALA A 41 -5.71 -1.61 -3.72
C ALA A 41 -5.33 -2.11 -5.12
N LYS A 42 -5.45 -1.25 -6.13
CA LYS A 42 -5.07 -1.62 -7.50
C LYS A 42 -3.57 -1.85 -7.62
N LEU A 43 -2.77 -1.02 -7.00
CA LEU A 43 -1.32 -1.20 -7.02
C LEU A 43 -0.92 -2.52 -6.37
N TYR A 44 -1.55 -2.87 -5.26
CA TYR A 44 -1.34 -4.14 -4.59
C TYR A 44 -1.64 -5.32 -5.52
N LEU A 45 -2.81 -5.29 -6.17
CA LEU A 45 -3.21 -6.35 -7.09
C LEU A 45 -2.31 -6.39 -8.32
N LYS A 46 -1.88 -5.23 -8.82
CA LYS A 46 -0.95 -5.15 -9.94
C LYS A 46 0.39 -5.79 -9.59
N THR A 47 0.86 -5.58 -8.37
CA THR A 47 2.08 -6.19 -7.89
C THR A 47 1.96 -7.72 -7.89
N GLN A 48 0.81 -8.24 -7.48
CA GLN A 48 0.56 -9.68 -7.50
C GLN A 48 0.57 -10.24 -8.92
N GLU A 49 -0.05 -9.53 -9.88
CA GLU A 49 -0.01 -9.93 -11.28
C GLU A 49 1.43 -10.01 -11.80
N THR A 50 2.23 -9.02 -11.47
CA THR A 50 3.64 -8.97 -11.90
C THR A 50 4.42 -10.16 -11.34
N VAL A 51 4.25 -10.46 -10.07
CA VAL A 51 4.92 -11.59 -9.42
C VAL A 51 4.47 -12.91 -10.07
N THR A 52 3.18 -13.05 -10.32
CA THR A 52 2.64 -14.25 -10.97
C THR A 52 3.24 -14.43 -12.37
N SER A 53 3.32 -13.35 -13.15
CA SER A 53 3.91 -13.38 -14.48
C SER A 53 5.37 -13.81 -14.46
N LEU A 54 6.15 -13.29 -13.51
CA LEU A 54 7.54 -13.66 -13.34
C LEU A 54 7.67 -15.12 -12.91
N GLY A 55 6.77 -15.58 -12.06
CA GLY A 55 6.77 -16.97 -11.59
C GLY A 55 6.44 -17.98 -12.67
N ASN A 56 5.80 -17.56 -13.76
CA ASN A 56 5.43 -18.42 -14.86
C ASN A 56 6.49 -18.47 -15.99
N MET A 57 7.55 -17.74 -15.81
CA MET A 57 8.68 -17.74 -16.76
C MET A 57 9.74 -18.80 -16.40
#